data_3d66f8595b2cf23196b6f3d3feb97c9e
#
_entry.id   3d66f8595b2cf23196b6f3d3feb97c9e
#
_cell.length_a   1.000
_cell.length_b   1.000
_cell.length_c   1.000
_cell.angle_alpha   90.00
_cell.angle_beta   90.00
_cell.angle_gamma   90.00
#
_symmetry.space_group_name_H-M   'P 1'
#
loop_
_entity.id
_entity.type
_entity.pdbx_description
1 polymer ?
#
loop_
_entity_poly.entity_id
_entity_poly.type
_entity_poly.pdbx_seq_one_letter_code
_entity_poly.pdbx_strand_id
1 'polypeptide(L)'
;TNGQRFEDIEETAVDDYFSGDIVITTIDQVVNNIISHQKIDGMMRFMQAHVVFDEFHELIPMAAFNLLFAELIEAKKMRKHQANTLLVSATPHDFYVKNILQLDETDIVRVDSFNNADYQIEFKNYDDQNGEVSPLIIDKVIDNNVTFVITNTAQEAQLGFLLNQNDEHAILLHSKYTKQDKAEWFDRVYKCFKQNGSGNFQILRSGPIVQASLNISCERMFTDMTSPENWLQRLGRLNR
;
A
#
# COMPACT_ATOMS: atom_id res chain seq x y z
N THR A 1 -4.21 20.64 -12.85
CA THR A 1 -5.44 20.00 -12.39
C THR A 1 -5.32 19.83 -10.89
N ASN A 2 -6.07 20.63 -10.14
CA ASN A 2 -6.12 20.67 -8.69
C ASN A 2 -6.60 19.29 -8.19
N GLY A 3 -5.76 18.62 -7.40
CA GLY A 3 -6.17 17.46 -6.63
C GLY A 3 -7.18 17.93 -5.57
N GLN A 4 -8.45 17.78 -5.83
CA GLN A 4 -9.47 17.89 -4.80
C GLN A 4 -9.27 16.75 -3.81
N ARG A 5 -9.11 17.09 -2.54
CA ARG A 5 -9.17 16.12 -1.45
C ARG A 5 -10.55 15.47 -1.46
N PHE A 6 -10.58 14.15 -1.48
CA PHE A 6 -11.80 13.35 -1.37
C PHE A 6 -12.40 13.36 0.07
N GLU A 7 -12.12 14.37 0.89
CA GLU A 7 -12.60 14.47 2.27
C GLU A 7 -14.02 15.06 2.41
N ASP A 8 -14.59 15.60 1.32
CA ASP A 8 -15.93 16.19 1.31
C ASP A 8 -17.00 15.29 0.65
N ILE A 9 -16.77 13.98 0.61
CA ILE A 9 -17.86 13.05 0.29
C ILE A 9 -18.73 12.99 1.55
N GLU A 10 -19.80 13.76 1.58
CA GLU A 10 -20.88 13.57 2.54
C GLU A 10 -21.18 12.07 2.62
N GLU A 11 -21.24 11.53 3.83
CA GLU A 11 -21.83 10.22 4.09
C GLU A 11 -23.28 10.28 3.62
N THR A 12 -23.48 10.08 2.32
CA THR A 12 -24.82 9.88 1.77
C THR A 12 -25.40 8.66 2.47
N ALA A 13 -26.63 8.80 2.88
CA ALA A 13 -27.39 7.80 3.61
C ALA A 13 -27.14 6.40 3.04
N VAL A 14 -26.97 5.44 3.92
CA VAL A 14 -26.57 4.03 3.71
C VAL A 14 -27.38 3.27 2.63
N ASP A 15 -28.42 3.87 2.07
CA ASP A 15 -29.37 3.23 1.16
C ASP A 15 -29.00 3.31 -0.33
N ASP A 16 -28.00 4.11 -0.70
CA ASP A 16 -27.71 4.35 -2.13
C ASP A 16 -26.29 3.92 -2.56
N TYR A 17 -25.78 2.83 -1.98
CA TYR A 17 -24.52 2.23 -2.43
C TYR A 17 -24.60 1.82 -3.90
N PHE A 18 -23.60 2.19 -4.69
CA PHE A 18 -23.47 1.92 -6.12
C PHE A 18 -24.51 2.61 -7.02
N SER A 19 -25.03 3.78 -6.63
CA SER A 19 -26.00 4.55 -7.45
C SER A 19 -25.35 5.51 -8.45
N GLY A 20 -24.07 5.83 -8.29
CA GLY A 20 -23.35 6.76 -9.18
C GLY A 20 -22.86 6.11 -10.47
N ASP A 21 -22.59 6.93 -11.48
CA ASP A 21 -21.93 6.49 -12.72
C ASP A 21 -20.51 5.98 -12.49
N ILE A 22 -19.80 6.57 -11.51
CA ILE A 22 -18.50 6.15 -11.03
C ILE A 22 -18.59 6.05 -9.51
N VAL A 23 -18.25 4.86 -8.98
CA VAL A 23 -18.26 4.59 -7.55
C VAL A 23 -16.86 4.16 -7.12
N ILE A 24 -16.30 4.86 -6.11
CA ILE A 24 -15.05 4.49 -5.44
C ILE A 24 -15.43 3.92 -4.07
N THR A 25 -15.01 2.70 -3.81
CA THR A 25 -15.36 1.99 -2.57
C THR A 25 -14.21 1.07 -2.13
N THR A 26 -14.27 0.57 -0.89
CA THR A 26 -13.34 -0.46 -0.42
C THR A 26 -13.90 -1.85 -0.69
N ILE A 27 -13.02 -2.83 -0.81
CA ILE A 27 -13.44 -4.22 -0.98
C ILE A 27 -14.25 -4.73 0.20
N ASP A 28 -13.97 -4.26 1.43
CA ASP A 28 -14.74 -4.60 2.62
C ASP A 28 -16.23 -4.23 2.47
N GLN A 29 -16.51 -3.06 1.89
CA GLN A 29 -17.87 -2.63 1.63
C GLN A 29 -18.57 -3.52 0.59
N VAL A 30 -17.85 -3.92 -0.47
CA VAL A 30 -18.35 -4.86 -1.47
C VAL A 30 -18.66 -6.20 -0.84
N VAL A 31 -17.72 -6.78 -0.11
CA VAL A 31 -17.87 -8.09 0.52
C VAL A 31 -18.96 -8.08 1.59
N ASN A 32 -19.02 -7.04 2.42
CA ASN A 32 -20.08 -6.90 3.43
C ASN A 32 -21.46 -6.83 2.80
N ASN A 33 -21.62 -6.16 1.66
CA ASN A 33 -22.89 -6.14 0.94
C ASN A 33 -23.28 -7.52 0.39
N ILE A 34 -22.29 -8.32 -0.04
CA ILE A 34 -22.52 -9.70 -0.51
C ILE A 34 -22.93 -10.61 0.66
N ILE A 35 -22.18 -10.56 1.78
CA ILE A 35 -22.42 -11.45 2.93
C ILE A 35 -23.72 -11.11 3.66
N SER A 36 -24.03 -9.82 3.82
CA SER A 36 -25.19 -9.40 4.60
C SER A 36 -26.54 -9.66 3.91
N HIS A 37 -26.53 -9.91 2.60
CA HIS A 37 -27.73 -10.04 1.74
C HIS A 37 -28.76 -8.90 1.87
N GLN A 38 -28.39 -7.82 2.55
CA GLN A 38 -29.32 -6.73 2.86
C GLN A 38 -29.54 -5.76 1.70
N LYS A 39 -28.67 -5.82 0.66
CA LYS A 39 -28.65 -4.85 -0.45
C LYS A 39 -28.51 -5.54 -1.80
N ILE A 40 -29.56 -6.30 -2.17
CA ILE A 40 -29.59 -7.06 -3.43
C ILE A 40 -29.40 -6.13 -4.64
N ASP A 41 -29.99 -4.94 -4.63
CA ASP A 41 -29.86 -3.98 -5.72
C ASP A 41 -28.42 -3.49 -5.91
N GLY A 42 -27.72 -3.21 -4.82
CA GLY A 42 -26.28 -2.84 -4.86
C GLY A 42 -25.43 -3.98 -5.43
N MET A 43 -25.69 -5.20 -5.02
CA MET A 43 -25.00 -6.38 -5.55
C MET A 43 -25.29 -6.57 -7.05
N MET A 44 -26.54 -6.41 -7.48
CA MET A 44 -26.90 -6.52 -8.89
C MET A 44 -26.21 -5.44 -9.75
N ARG A 45 -26.16 -4.21 -9.28
CA ARG A 45 -25.44 -3.10 -9.95
C ARG A 45 -23.94 -3.40 -10.01
N PHE A 46 -23.34 -3.85 -8.90
CA PHE A 46 -21.92 -4.26 -8.86
C PHE A 46 -21.63 -5.37 -9.86
N MET A 47 -22.47 -6.39 -9.95
CA MET A 47 -22.29 -7.51 -10.88
C MET A 47 -22.42 -7.07 -12.36
N GLN A 48 -23.12 -5.99 -12.64
CA GLN A 48 -23.31 -5.42 -13.98
C GLN A 48 -22.28 -4.33 -14.32
N ALA A 49 -21.59 -3.77 -13.33
CA ALA A 49 -20.62 -2.70 -13.52
C ALA A 49 -19.29 -3.21 -14.07
N HIS A 50 -18.58 -2.36 -14.80
CA HIS A 50 -17.15 -2.52 -15.03
C HIS A 50 -16.44 -2.25 -13.71
N VAL A 51 -15.53 -3.13 -13.29
CA VAL A 51 -14.89 -3.04 -11.98
C VAL A 51 -13.36 -3.07 -12.14
N VAL A 52 -12.68 -2.19 -11.40
CA VAL A 52 -11.23 -2.22 -11.24
C VAL A 52 -10.94 -2.51 -9.78
N PHE A 53 -10.24 -3.61 -9.54
CA PHE A 53 -9.67 -3.93 -8.23
C PHE A 53 -8.21 -3.51 -8.23
N ASP A 54 -7.93 -2.39 -7.57
CA ASP A 54 -6.57 -1.92 -7.40
C ASP A 54 -5.91 -2.61 -6.21
N GLU A 55 -4.62 -2.96 -6.34
CA GLU A 55 -3.83 -3.66 -5.34
C GLU A 55 -4.51 -4.94 -4.80
N PHE A 56 -5.15 -5.73 -5.68
CA PHE A 56 -5.90 -6.92 -5.27
C PHE A 56 -5.06 -7.95 -4.49
N HIS A 57 -3.75 -7.91 -4.62
CA HIS A 57 -2.83 -8.78 -3.89
C HIS A 57 -2.89 -8.61 -2.37
N GLU A 58 -3.34 -7.47 -1.86
CA GLU A 58 -3.55 -7.21 -0.43
C GLU A 58 -4.58 -8.16 0.19
N LEU A 59 -5.46 -8.74 -0.62
CA LEU A 59 -6.49 -9.69 -0.16
C LEU A 59 -5.96 -11.11 -0.01
N ILE A 60 -4.86 -11.45 -0.67
CA ILE A 60 -4.34 -12.82 -0.74
C ILE A 60 -3.94 -13.38 0.64
N PRO A 61 -3.30 -12.62 1.54
CA PRO A 61 -2.93 -13.11 2.87
C PRO A 61 -4.10 -13.38 3.81
N MET A 62 -5.28 -12.84 3.49
CA MET A 62 -6.48 -12.97 4.32
C MET A 62 -7.31 -14.18 3.91
N ALA A 63 -7.11 -15.34 4.56
CA ALA A 63 -7.62 -16.64 4.13
C ALA A 63 -9.12 -16.68 3.80
N ALA A 64 -9.98 -16.03 4.60
CA ALA A 64 -11.42 -15.98 4.31
C ALA A 64 -11.73 -15.04 3.13
N PHE A 65 -11.06 -13.89 3.06
CA PHE A 65 -11.26 -12.91 2.01
C PHE A 65 -10.79 -13.39 0.65
N ASN A 66 -9.66 -14.10 0.58
CA ASN A 66 -9.14 -14.57 -0.70
C ASN A 66 -10.08 -15.58 -1.39
N LEU A 67 -10.76 -16.44 -0.61
CA LEU A 67 -11.76 -17.36 -1.15
C LEU A 67 -13.01 -16.62 -1.64
N LEU A 68 -13.55 -15.71 -0.82
CA LEU A 68 -14.69 -14.87 -1.21
C LEU A 68 -14.37 -14.02 -2.45
N PHE A 69 -13.16 -13.50 -2.52
CA PHE A 69 -12.70 -12.73 -3.68
C PHE A 69 -12.61 -13.62 -4.93
N ALA A 70 -12.08 -14.83 -4.81
CA ALA A 70 -12.01 -15.78 -5.92
C ALA A 70 -13.41 -16.15 -6.43
N GLU A 71 -14.37 -16.42 -5.53
CA GLU A 71 -15.76 -16.69 -5.89
C GLU A 71 -16.42 -15.48 -6.58
N LEU A 72 -16.12 -14.27 -6.09
CA LEU A 72 -16.61 -13.03 -6.69
C LEU A 72 -16.07 -12.84 -8.11
N ILE A 73 -14.79 -13.08 -8.33
CA ILE A 73 -14.19 -13.00 -9.67
C ILE A 73 -14.78 -14.06 -10.60
N GLU A 74 -14.98 -15.28 -10.12
CA GLU A 74 -15.61 -16.34 -10.92
C GLU A 74 -17.05 -15.96 -11.31
N ALA A 75 -17.84 -15.46 -10.36
CA ALA A 75 -19.18 -14.95 -10.65
C ALA A 75 -19.18 -13.80 -11.68
N LYS A 76 -18.18 -12.91 -11.63
CA LYS A 76 -17.99 -11.86 -12.62
C LYS A 76 -17.59 -12.39 -13.99
N LYS A 77 -16.73 -13.43 -14.06
CA LYS A 77 -16.39 -14.11 -15.34
C LYS A 77 -17.62 -14.65 -16.08
N MET A 78 -18.62 -15.16 -15.37
CA MET A 78 -19.86 -15.62 -15.97
C MET A 78 -20.62 -14.50 -16.70
N ARG A 79 -20.31 -13.23 -16.40
CA ARG A 79 -20.91 -12.03 -17.00
C ARG A 79 -19.99 -11.28 -17.96
N LYS A 80 -18.92 -11.90 -18.43
CA LYS A 80 -17.88 -11.29 -19.28
C LYS A 80 -18.39 -10.53 -20.51
N HIS A 81 -19.56 -10.85 -21.00
CA HIS A 81 -20.17 -10.15 -22.15
C HIS A 81 -20.93 -8.88 -21.74
N GLN A 82 -21.15 -8.65 -20.45
CA GLN A 82 -21.93 -7.53 -19.94
C GLN A 82 -21.06 -6.53 -19.17
N ALA A 83 -20.00 -7.00 -18.52
CA ALA A 83 -19.14 -6.17 -17.69
C ALA A 83 -17.70 -6.70 -17.66
N ASN A 84 -16.72 -5.81 -17.71
CA ASN A 84 -15.30 -6.13 -17.60
C ASN A 84 -14.85 -6.03 -16.15
N THR A 85 -13.94 -6.91 -15.78
CA THR A 85 -13.24 -6.86 -14.49
C THR A 85 -11.76 -6.75 -14.73
N LEU A 86 -11.11 -5.75 -14.14
CA LEU A 86 -9.68 -5.52 -14.22
C LEU A 86 -9.07 -5.70 -12.83
N LEU A 87 -8.07 -6.56 -12.72
CA LEU A 87 -7.26 -6.76 -11.53
C LEU A 87 -5.92 -6.07 -11.74
N VAL A 88 -5.57 -5.13 -10.87
CA VAL A 88 -4.32 -4.37 -10.95
C VAL A 88 -3.44 -4.72 -9.75
N SER A 89 -2.18 -5.00 -9.99
CA SER A 89 -1.20 -5.25 -8.95
C SER A 89 0.21 -5.03 -9.47
N ALA A 90 1.07 -4.41 -8.67
CA ALA A 90 2.49 -4.33 -8.93
C ALA A 90 3.22 -5.63 -8.55
N THR A 91 2.66 -6.43 -7.65
CA THR A 91 3.24 -7.66 -7.10
C THR A 91 2.24 -8.82 -7.12
N PRO A 92 1.78 -9.26 -8.32
CA PRO A 92 0.81 -10.33 -8.40
C PRO A 92 1.44 -11.64 -7.91
N HIS A 93 0.67 -12.42 -7.16
CA HIS A 93 1.08 -13.75 -6.72
C HIS A 93 0.71 -14.79 -7.80
N ASP A 94 1.69 -15.29 -8.54
CA ASP A 94 1.48 -16.17 -9.70
C ASP A 94 0.60 -17.38 -9.39
N PHE A 95 0.84 -18.07 -8.26
CA PHE A 95 0.02 -19.20 -7.85
C PHE A 95 -1.45 -18.82 -7.70
N TYR A 96 -1.73 -17.68 -7.06
CA TYR A 96 -3.10 -17.21 -6.86
C TYR A 96 -3.77 -16.89 -8.19
N VAL A 97 -3.09 -16.16 -9.05
CA VAL A 97 -3.60 -15.76 -10.36
C VAL A 97 -3.89 -16.97 -11.24
N LYS A 98 -2.95 -17.92 -11.34
CA LYS A 98 -3.04 -19.07 -12.26
C LYS A 98 -3.86 -20.23 -11.69
N ASN A 99 -3.71 -20.53 -10.41
CA ASN A 99 -4.29 -21.75 -9.83
C ASN A 99 -5.61 -21.48 -9.08
N ILE A 100 -5.77 -20.31 -8.48
CA ILE A 100 -6.99 -19.95 -7.74
C ILE A 100 -7.97 -19.20 -8.65
N LEU A 101 -7.52 -18.11 -9.27
CA LEU A 101 -8.36 -17.33 -10.17
C LEU A 101 -8.50 -17.96 -11.57
N GLN A 102 -7.67 -18.94 -11.90
CA GLN A 102 -7.65 -19.66 -13.17
C GLN A 102 -7.64 -18.70 -14.37
N LEU A 103 -6.74 -17.70 -14.32
CA LEU A 103 -6.52 -16.79 -15.44
C LEU A 103 -5.47 -17.37 -16.39
N ASP A 104 -5.77 -17.33 -17.68
CA ASP A 104 -4.83 -17.74 -18.72
C ASP A 104 -3.82 -16.63 -19.01
N GLU A 105 -2.68 -16.96 -19.60
CA GLU A 105 -1.66 -15.96 -19.99
C GLU A 105 -2.21 -14.91 -20.98
N THR A 106 -3.24 -15.23 -21.73
CA THR A 106 -3.93 -14.29 -22.64
C THR A 106 -4.78 -13.26 -21.89
N ASP A 107 -5.13 -13.52 -20.63
CA ASP A 107 -5.89 -12.60 -19.78
C ASP A 107 -4.95 -11.66 -19.01
N ILE A 108 -3.64 -11.90 -19.07
CA ILE A 108 -2.64 -11.18 -18.29
C ILE A 108 -1.90 -10.17 -19.17
N VAL A 109 -2.03 -8.89 -18.84
CA VAL A 109 -1.26 -7.81 -19.46
C VAL A 109 -0.10 -7.48 -18.54
N ARG A 110 1.13 -7.67 -19.00
CA ARG A 110 2.34 -7.28 -18.27
C ARG A 110 2.80 -5.93 -18.79
N VAL A 111 3.04 -5.02 -17.85
CA VAL A 111 3.57 -3.68 -18.14
C VAL A 111 5.00 -3.63 -17.60
N ASP A 112 5.94 -3.31 -18.45
CA ASP A 112 7.34 -3.15 -18.04
C ASP A 112 7.51 -1.98 -17.09
N SER A 113 8.43 -2.13 -16.15
CA SER A 113 8.82 -1.03 -15.26
C SER A 113 9.51 0.07 -16.07
N PHE A 114 9.11 1.30 -15.88
CA PHE A 114 9.81 2.46 -16.39
C PHE A 114 11.06 2.81 -15.56
N ASN A 115 11.25 2.21 -14.41
CA ASN A 115 12.44 2.36 -13.59
C ASN A 115 13.43 1.22 -13.91
N ASN A 116 14.53 1.56 -14.59
CA ASN A 116 15.61 0.65 -14.96
C ASN A 116 16.85 0.83 -14.04
N ALA A 117 16.69 1.40 -12.86
CA ALA A 117 17.80 1.60 -11.94
C ALA A 117 18.29 0.27 -11.38
N ASP A 118 19.61 0.10 -11.35
CA ASP A 118 20.24 -1.01 -10.63
C ASP A 118 20.27 -0.71 -9.13
N TYR A 119 19.99 -1.75 -8.31
CA TYR A 119 20.02 -1.64 -6.87
C TYR A 119 21.19 -2.45 -6.30
N GLN A 120 21.96 -1.82 -5.43
CA GLN A 120 22.92 -2.53 -4.61
C GLN A 120 22.28 -2.87 -3.26
N ILE A 121 22.27 -4.16 -2.92
CA ILE A 121 21.63 -4.66 -1.70
C ILE A 121 22.70 -5.24 -0.80
N GLU A 122 22.72 -4.81 0.46
CA GLU A 122 23.57 -5.33 1.53
C GLU A 122 22.70 -5.88 2.65
N PHE A 123 22.98 -7.12 3.09
CA PHE A 123 22.31 -7.73 4.23
C PHE A 123 23.18 -7.61 5.47
N LYS A 124 22.59 -7.08 6.56
CA LYS A 124 23.18 -7.07 7.89
C LYS A 124 22.37 -7.95 8.82
N ASN A 125 23.03 -8.91 9.44
CA ASN A 125 22.42 -9.74 10.47
C ASN A 125 22.69 -9.14 11.85
N TYR A 126 21.75 -9.31 12.77
CA TYR A 126 21.91 -9.04 14.18
C TYR A 126 21.20 -10.14 14.97
N ASP A 127 21.65 -10.40 16.19
CA ASP A 127 21.15 -11.49 17.03
C ASP A 127 20.32 -10.92 18.19
N ASP A 128 19.03 -10.81 17.98
CA ASP A 128 18.07 -10.33 18.99
C ASP A 128 17.93 -11.30 20.17
N GLN A 129 18.19 -12.60 19.96
CA GLN A 129 18.15 -13.61 21.02
C GLN A 129 19.29 -13.41 22.03
N ASN A 130 20.44 -12.90 21.58
CA ASN A 130 21.55 -12.52 22.43
C ASN A 130 21.49 -11.05 22.89
N GLY A 131 20.37 -10.36 22.67
CA GLY A 131 20.14 -9.00 23.14
C GLY A 131 20.75 -7.91 22.27
N GLU A 132 21.17 -8.23 21.05
CA GLU A 132 21.56 -7.20 20.09
C GLU A 132 20.35 -6.38 19.70
N VAL A 133 20.53 -5.07 19.62
CA VAL A 133 19.48 -4.15 19.16
C VAL A 133 19.60 -3.96 17.66
N SER A 134 18.45 -3.94 16.98
CA SER A 134 18.43 -3.73 15.53
C SER A 134 19.24 -2.51 15.10
N PRO A 135 20.14 -2.64 14.11
CA PRO A 135 20.87 -1.51 13.55
C PRO A 135 19.98 -0.36 13.07
N LEU A 136 18.75 -0.65 12.64
CA LEU A 136 17.78 0.37 12.23
C LEU A 136 17.36 1.30 13.37
N ILE A 137 17.48 0.83 14.62
CA ILE A 137 17.13 1.60 15.81
C ILE A 137 18.32 2.44 16.28
N ILE A 138 19.52 1.86 16.33
CA ILE A 138 20.69 2.47 16.98
C ILE A 138 21.62 3.21 16.03
N ASP A 139 21.70 2.79 14.76
CA ASP A 139 22.64 3.40 13.83
C ASP A 139 22.19 4.81 13.45
N LYS A 140 23.14 5.75 13.60
CA LYS A 140 22.97 7.07 13.03
C LYS A 140 23.09 6.99 11.51
N VAL A 141 22.11 7.52 10.82
CA VAL A 141 22.20 7.70 9.39
C VAL A 141 22.92 9.02 9.13
N ILE A 142 24.19 8.94 8.77
CA ILE A 142 25.01 10.10 8.39
C ILE A 142 25.16 10.03 6.87
N ASP A 143 24.27 10.69 6.17
CA ASP A 143 24.34 10.76 4.70
C ASP A 143 23.70 12.04 4.21
N ASN A 144 24.20 12.58 3.10
CA ASN A 144 23.58 13.72 2.40
C ASN A 144 22.43 13.29 1.45
N ASN A 145 22.23 11.98 1.30
CA ASN A 145 21.20 11.41 0.45
C ASN A 145 19.85 11.33 1.17
N VAL A 146 18.78 11.45 0.41
CA VAL A 146 17.43 11.21 0.92
C VAL A 146 17.32 9.74 1.31
N THR A 147 17.16 9.48 2.60
CA THR A 147 17.23 8.14 3.18
C THR A 147 15.93 7.77 3.90
N PHE A 148 15.39 6.60 3.57
CA PHE A 148 14.27 6.02 4.32
C PHE A 148 14.76 4.90 5.23
N VAL A 149 14.31 4.93 6.49
CA VAL A 149 14.54 3.87 7.48
C VAL A 149 13.18 3.27 7.82
N ILE A 150 12.90 2.08 7.31
CA ILE A 150 11.59 1.45 7.40
C ILE A 150 11.67 0.21 8.28
N THR A 151 10.99 0.24 9.41
CA THR A 151 10.87 -0.88 10.33
C THR A 151 9.58 -1.65 10.13
N ASN A 152 9.51 -2.88 10.65
CA ASN A 152 8.30 -3.70 10.54
C ASN A 152 7.19 -3.25 11.49
N THR A 153 7.51 -2.45 12.49
CA THR A 153 6.52 -1.94 13.44
C THR A 153 6.61 -0.42 13.62
N ALA A 154 5.47 0.20 13.95
CA ALA A 154 5.44 1.61 14.31
C ALA A 154 6.24 1.91 15.59
N GLN A 155 6.32 0.95 16.52
CA GLN A 155 7.03 1.10 17.78
C GLN A 155 8.54 1.16 17.59
N GLU A 156 9.10 0.31 16.72
CA GLU A 156 10.53 0.36 16.38
C GLU A 156 10.89 1.66 15.65
N ALA A 157 10.03 2.14 14.76
CA ALA A 157 10.23 3.44 14.12
C ALA A 157 10.28 4.58 15.13
N GLN A 158 9.36 4.58 16.11
CA GLN A 158 9.33 5.56 17.20
C GLN A 158 10.58 5.46 18.07
N LEU A 159 10.99 4.25 18.47
CA LEU A 159 12.17 4.05 19.28
C LEU A 159 13.44 4.53 18.56
N GLY A 160 13.59 4.15 17.30
CA GLY A 160 14.73 4.59 16.48
C GLY A 160 14.76 6.12 16.29
N PHE A 161 13.60 6.77 16.17
CA PHE A 161 13.52 8.22 16.11
C PHE A 161 13.92 8.87 17.45
N LEU A 162 13.43 8.35 18.57
CA LEU A 162 13.73 8.89 19.90
C LEU A 162 15.22 8.74 20.26
N LEU A 163 15.85 7.62 19.93
CA LEU A 163 17.26 7.42 20.19
C LEU A 163 18.18 8.29 19.31
N ASN A 164 17.66 8.73 18.17
CA ASN A 164 18.35 9.63 17.24
C ASN A 164 17.72 11.03 17.18
N GLN A 165 17.07 11.49 18.26
CA GLN A 165 16.32 12.77 18.31
C GLN A 165 17.18 14.04 18.09
N ASN A 166 18.51 13.93 18.13
CA ASN A 166 19.42 15.03 17.80
C ASN A 166 19.62 15.22 16.29
N ASP A 167 18.96 14.40 15.47
CA ASP A 167 19.00 14.54 14.03
C ASP A 167 17.89 15.52 13.59
N GLU A 168 18.27 16.79 13.44
CA GLU A 168 17.37 17.86 13.00
C GLU A 168 16.81 17.66 11.59
N HIS A 169 17.41 16.74 10.82
CA HIS A 169 17.00 16.43 9.44
C HIS A 169 16.11 15.20 9.33
N ALA A 170 15.73 14.59 10.45
CA ALA A 170 14.86 13.42 10.49
C ALA A 170 13.39 13.79 10.75
N ILE A 171 12.49 13.07 10.09
CA ILE A 171 11.05 13.11 10.33
C ILE A 171 10.52 11.70 10.58
N LEU A 172 9.54 11.57 11.48
CA LEU A 172 8.90 10.31 11.81
C LEU A 172 7.51 10.23 11.18
N LEU A 173 7.18 9.05 10.61
CA LEU A 173 5.84 8.74 10.14
C LEU A 173 5.40 7.33 10.59
N HIS A 174 4.28 7.23 11.28
CA HIS A 174 3.74 5.94 11.73
C HIS A 174 2.20 5.92 11.77
N SER A 175 1.61 4.72 11.96
CA SER A 175 0.15 4.53 11.95
C SER A 175 -0.55 4.91 13.27
N LYS A 176 0.20 5.22 14.35
CA LYS A 176 -0.33 5.44 15.69
C LYS A 176 -0.73 6.90 15.99
N TYR A 177 -0.67 7.78 15.01
CA TYR A 177 -1.17 9.15 15.15
C TYR A 177 -2.69 9.20 15.27
N THR A 178 -3.21 10.26 15.89
CA THR A 178 -4.64 10.59 15.77
C THR A 178 -5.00 10.83 14.31
N LYS A 179 -6.29 10.78 13.96
CA LYS A 179 -6.73 11.02 12.57
C LYS A 179 -6.29 12.40 12.06
N GLN A 180 -6.38 13.42 12.92
CA GLN A 180 -5.99 14.78 12.57
C GLN A 180 -4.48 14.91 12.39
N ASP A 181 -3.68 14.46 13.36
CA ASP A 181 -2.22 14.52 13.31
C ASP A 181 -1.69 13.70 12.11
N LYS A 182 -2.32 12.55 11.83
CA LYS A 182 -1.95 11.71 10.69
C LYS A 182 -2.03 12.48 9.38
N ALA A 183 -3.12 13.21 9.14
CA ALA A 183 -3.28 14.01 7.92
C ALA A 183 -2.19 15.08 7.78
N GLU A 184 -1.86 15.78 8.87
CA GLU A 184 -0.80 16.79 8.87
C GLU A 184 0.57 16.17 8.61
N TRP A 185 0.94 15.08 9.31
CA TRP A 185 2.23 14.43 9.14
C TRP A 185 2.39 13.82 7.75
N PHE A 186 1.33 13.23 7.19
CA PHE A 186 1.32 12.76 5.81
C PHE A 186 1.59 13.88 4.80
N ASP A 187 0.93 15.02 4.96
CA ASP A 187 1.12 16.19 4.09
C ASP A 187 2.56 16.70 4.17
N ARG A 188 3.13 16.79 5.38
CA ARG A 188 4.53 17.23 5.58
C ARG A 188 5.52 16.27 4.93
N VAL A 189 5.37 14.96 5.15
CA VAL A 189 6.22 13.92 4.55
C VAL A 189 6.08 13.94 3.03
N TYR A 190 4.86 14.00 2.52
CA TYR A 190 4.61 14.06 1.09
C TYR A 190 5.24 15.28 0.43
N LYS A 191 5.07 16.47 1.00
CA LYS A 191 5.67 17.71 0.48
C LYS A 191 7.19 17.66 0.46
N CYS A 192 7.79 16.96 1.42
CA CYS A 192 9.23 16.85 1.53
C CYS A 192 9.81 15.84 0.50
N PHE A 193 9.21 14.66 0.40
CA PHE A 193 9.81 13.51 -0.29
C PHE A 193 9.17 13.16 -1.64
N LYS A 194 8.16 13.91 -2.09
CA LYS A 194 7.66 13.77 -3.46
C LYS A 194 8.72 14.19 -4.47
N GLN A 195 8.56 13.78 -5.71
CA GLN A 195 9.41 14.25 -6.79
C GLN A 195 9.46 15.79 -6.83
N ASN A 196 10.66 16.36 -6.79
CA ASN A 196 10.89 17.80 -6.61
C ASN A 196 10.29 18.38 -5.31
N GLY A 197 10.38 17.62 -4.23
CA GLY A 197 9.91 18.04 -2.91
C GLY A 197 10.76 19.16 -2.28
N SER A 198 10.34 19.64 -1.09
CA SER A 198 10.98 20.78 -0.42
C SER A 198 12.39 20.48 0.11
N GLY A 199 12.74 19.21 0.34
CA GLY A 199 14.03 18.80 0.88
C GLY A 199 14.33 19.27 2.33
N ASN A 200 13.31 19.68 3.09
CA ASN A 200 13.48 20.16 4.47
C ASN A 200 13.96 19.07 5.43
N PHE A 201 13.67 17.81 5.10
CA PHE A 201 14.15 16.64 5.83
C PHE A 201 14.91 15.74 4.86
N GLN A 202 15.93 15.05 5.37
CA GLN A 202 16.72 14.09 4.60
C GLN A 202 16.43 12.65 4.99
N ILE A 203 15.97 12.44 6.23
CA ILE A 203 15.74 11.11 6.78
C ILE A 203 14.26 10.95 7.12
N LEU A 204 13.63 9.93 6.55
CA LEU A 204 12.30 9.48 6.95
C LEU A 204 12.43 8.18 7.75
N ARG A 205 12.11 8.22 9.05
CA ARG A 205 11.90 7.01 9.85
C ARG A 205 10.43 6.64 9.86
N SER A 206 10.13 5.41 9.48
CA SER A 206 8.73 4.99 9.34
C SER A 206 8.53 3.52 9.66
N GLY A 207 7.32 3.20 10.14
CA GLY A 207 6.79 1.86 10.12
C GLY A 207 6.20 1.48 8.75
N PRO A 208 5.43 0.39 8.64
CA PRO A 208 4.90 -0.12 7.38
C PRO A 208 4.01 0.86 6.58
N ILE A 209 3.49 1.89 7.23
CA ILE A 209 2.56 2.86 6.63
C ILE A 209 3.09 3.53 5.35
N VAL A 210 4.41 3.63 5.20
CA VAL A 210 5.04 4.23 4.03
C VAL A 210 4.94 3.34 2.78
N GLN A 211 4.65 2.05 2.96
CA GLN A 211 4.49 1.09 1.85
C GLN A 211 3.22 1.40 1.05
N ALA A 212 2.16 1.83 1.71
CA ALA A 212 0.88 2.11 1.09
C ALA A 212 0.74 3.59 0.71
N SER A 213 0.19 3.86 -0.46
CA SER A 213 -0.48 5.11 -0.87
C SER A 213 0.35 6.41 -0.93
N LEU A 214 1.62 6.47 -0.51
CA LEU A 214 2.44 7.66 -0.61
C LEU A 214 3.33 7.62 -1.84
N ASN A 215 3.17 8.61 -2.72
CA ASN A 215 4.03 8.78 -3.89
C ASN A 215 5.28 9.59 -3.52
N ILE A 216 6.17 8.95 -2.77
CA ILE A 216 7.44 9.52 -2.28
C ILE A 216 8.61 8.65 -2.73
N SER A 217 9.81 9.22 -2.76
CA SER A 217 11.02 8.56 -3.23
C SER A 217 12.21 8.85 -2.34
N CYS A 218 13.15 7.90 -2.29
CA CYS A 218 14.44 8.04 -1.63
C CYS A 218 15.58 7.55 -2.53
N GLU A 219 16.78 7.95 -2.22
CA GLU A 219 18.02 7.51 -2.89
C GLU A 219 18.63 6.33 -2.16
N ARG A 220 18.37 6.20 -0.87
CA ARG A 220 18.87 5.13 -0.01
C ARG A 220 17.78 4.61 0.92
N MET A 221 17.82 3.32 1.18
CA MET A 221 16.84 2.69 2.07
C MET A 221 17.53 1.70 3.01
N PHE A 222 17.17 1.80 4.29
CA PHE A 222 17.43 0.79 5.29
C PHE A 222 16.09 0.18 5.69
N THR A 223 16.00 -1.14 5.70
CA THR A 223 14.72 -1.78 5.99
C THR A 223 14.90 -3.14 6.65
N ASP A 224 13.99 -3.47 7.56
CA ASP A 224 13.88 -4.83 8.07
C ASP A 224 13.49 -5.80 6.95
N MET A 225 13.88 -7.06 7.09
CA MET A 225 13.34 -8.14 6.27
C MET A 225 11.84 -8.30 6.54
N THR A 226 11.09 -8.54 5.49
CA THR A 226 9.63 -8.67 5.54
C THR A 226 9.16 -9.64 4.46
N SER A 227 7.85 -9.80 4.24
CA SER A 227 7.35 -10.61 3.14
C SER A 227 7.83 -10.09 1.78
N PRO A 228 7.97 -10.95 0.77
CA PRO A 228 8.43 -10.55 -0.57
C PRO A 228 7.61 -9.40 -1.16
N GLU A 229 6.29 -9.43 -0.97
CA GLU A 229 5.37 -8.40 -1.47
C GLU A 229 5.66 -7.04 -0.83
N ASN A 230 5.73 -7.01 0.50
CA ASN A 230 6.06 -5.80 1.26
C ASN A 230 7.45 -5.28 0.91
N TRP A 231 8.39 -6.19 0.70
CA TRP A 231 9.75 -5.82 0.32
C TRP A 231 9.80 -5.17 -1.05
N LEU A 232 9.10 -5.73 -2.03
CA LEU A 232 8.98 -5.13 -3.37
C LEU A 232 8.28 -3.76 -3.33
N GLN A 233 7.25 -3.61 -2.51
CA GLN A 233 6.59 -2.30 -2.30
C GLN A 233 7.54 -1.26 -1.72
N ARG A 234 8.42 -1.66 -0.77
CA ARG A 234 9.47 -0.79 -0.23
C ARG A 234 10.47 -0.41 -1.31
N LEU A 235 11.00 -1.39 -2.07
CA LEU A 235 11.92 -1.13 -3.18
C LEU A 235 11.32 -0.19 -4.23
N GLY A 236 10.02 -0.27 -4.47
CA GLY A 236 9.31 0.65 -5.34
C GLY A 236 9.34 2.13 -4.90
N ARG A 237 9.91 2.45 -3.72
CA ARG A 237 10.15 3.81 -3.24
C ARG A 237 11.59 4.29 -3.49
N LEU A 238 12.45 3.41 -3.96
CA LEU A 238 13.86 3.71 -4.20
C LEU A 238 14.04 4.22 -5.63
N ASN A 239 14.64 5.41 -5.80
CA ASN A 239 14.93 6.04 -7.09
C ASN A 239 13.74 6.10 -8.06
N ARG A 240 12.58 6.49 -7.53
CA ARG A 240 11.34 6.59 -8.31
C ARG A 240 11.20 7.90 -9.09
#